data_5531e7810448c5963953584974fdfee2
#
_entry.id   5531e7810448c5963953584974fdfee2
#
_cell.length_a   1.000
_cell.length_b   1.000
_cell.length_c   1.000
_cell.angle_alpha   90.00
_cell.angle_beta   90.00
_cell.angle_gamma   90.00
#
_symmetry.space_group_name_H-M   'P 1'
#
loop_
_entity.id
_entity.type
_entity.pdbx_description
1 polymer ?
#
loop_
_entity_poly.entity_id
_entity_poly.type
_entity_poly.pdbx_seq_one_letter_code
_entity_poly.pdbx_strand_id
1 'polypeptide(L)'
;MTHTITLPDQTTFTANDGETVLAAAARQNLNLPHSCKSGACGQCKAELVSGDIQMGEHSEQALSEAEKSQGKILMCCTTAQSDISINIPGYNANALPVRTLPARIESMVFKHDVALLKLALPKAPPFAFYAGQYIDLLLP
;
A
#
# COMPACT_ATOMS: atom_id res chain seq x y z
N MET A 1 13.94 -5.86 19.31
CA MET A 1 14.77 -6.38 18.19
C MET A 1 14.24 -5.84 16.87
N THR A 2 15.04 -5.86 15.86
CA THR A 2 14.63 -5.45 14.51
C THR A 2 14.86 -6.61 13.54
N HIS A 3 13.98 -6.73 12.56
CA HIS A 3 14.07 -7.74 11.52
C HIS A 3 14.23 -7.07 10.16
N THR A 4 15.06 -7.65 9.29
CA THR A 4 15.28 -7.13 7.95
C THR A 4 14.24 -7.69 6.99
N ILE A 5 13.64 -6.82 6.20
CA ILE A 5 12.67 -7.17 5.16
C ILE A 5 13.31 -6.88 3.80
N THR A 6 13.39 -7.88 2.95
CA THR A 6 13.96 -7.78 1.60
C THR A 6 12.85 -7.77 0.55
N LEU A 7 12.86 -6.76 -0.31
CA LEU A 7 11.92 -6.58 -1.42
C LEU A 7 12.40 -7.27 -2.72
N PRO A 8 11.54 -7.41 -3.74
CA PRO A 8 11.89 -8.08 -5.00
C PRO A 8 13.09 -7.48 -5.75
N ASP A 9 13.32 -6.19 -5.60
CA ASP A 9 14.45 -5.47 -6.20
C ASP A 9 15.73 -5.46 -5.36
N GLN A 10 15.77 -6.29 -4.31
CA GLN A 10 16.85 -6.38 -3.32
C GLN A 10 16.95 -5.17 -2.38
N THR A 11 16.05 -4.23 -2.45
CA THR A 11 15.93 -3.16 -1.44
C THR A 11 15.60 -3.77 -0.09
N THR A 12 16.26 -3.32 0.96
CA THR A 12 16.02 -3.79 2.33
C THR A 12 15.58 -2.64 3.22
N PHE A 13 14.73 -2.97 4.19
CA PHE A 13 14.33 -2.08 5.26
C PHE A 13 14.12 -2.87 6.55
N THR A 14 14.06 -2.19 7.69
CA THR A 14 13.95 -2.83 8.99
C THR A 14 12.59 -2.59 9.62
N ALA A 15 12.01 -3.63 10.19
CA ALA A 15 10.83 -3.55 11.03
C ALA A 15 11.23 -3.72 12.50
N ASN A 16 10.65 -2.92 13.38
CA ASN A 16 10.76 -3.10 14.80
C ASN A 16 9.86 -4.24 15.26
N ASP A 17 10.13 -4.75 16.45
CA ASP A 17 9.29 -5.78 17.05
C ASP A 17 7.85 -5.30 17.20
N GLY A 18 6.90 -6.08 16.70
CA GLY A 18 5.48 -5.73 16.68
C GLY A 18 5.05 -4.70 15.62
N GLU A 19 5.98 -4.17 14.83
CA GLU A 19 5.67 -3.25 13.73
C GLU A 19 5.26 -4.01 12.46
N THR A 20 4.17 -3.58 11.81
CA THR A 20 3.76 -4.22 10.57
C THR A 20 4.71 -3.89 9.42
N VAL A 21 4.79 -4.79 8.44
CA VAL A 21 5.61 -4.59 7.24
C VAL A 21 5.29 -3.26 6.56
N LEU A 22 4.01 -2.93 6.42
CA LEU A 22 3.58 -1.68 5.79
C LEU A 22 3.99 -0.44 6.59
N ALA A 23 3.84 -0.47 7.93
CA ALA A 23 4.23 0.63 8.80
C ALA A 23 5.75 0.86 8.78
N ALA A 24 6.53 -0.23 8.82
CA ALA A 24 7.98 -0.17 8.76
C ALA A 24 8.48 0.43 7.44
N ALA A 25 7.87 0.07 6.31
CA ALA A 25 8.17 0.63 5.01
C ALA A 25 7.87 2.13 4.96
N ALA A 26 6.69 2.53 5.43
CA ALA A 26 6.27 3.93 5.46
C ALA A 26 7.21 4.79 6.32
N ARG A 27 7.64 4.28 7.48
CA ARG A 27 8.60 4.96 8.37
C ARG A 27 9.93 5.24 7.67
N GLN A 28 10.34 4.40 6.74
CA GLN A 28 11.59 4.54 5.98
C GLN A 28 11.37 5.12 4.58
N ASN A 29 10.23 5.77 4.34
CA ASN A 29 9.84 6.43 3.09
C ASN A 29 9.76 5.48 1.88
N LEU A 30 9.48 4.21 2.12
CA LEU A 30 9.18 3.25 1.08
C LEU A 30 7.68 3.18 0.85
N ASN A 31 7.28 3.31 -0.41
CA ASN A 31 5.87 3.28 -0.79
C ASN A 31 5.50 1.89 -1.30
N LEU A 32 4.90 1.07 -0.43
CA LEU A 32 4.38 -0.24 -0.80
C LEU A 32 2.89 -0.15 -1.16
N PRO A 33 2.39 -1.03 -2.03
CA PRO A 33 0.97 -1.05 -2.41
C PRO A 33 0.08 -1.24 -1.18
N HIS A 34 -0.90 -0.36 -1.01
CA HIS A 34 -1.89 -0.44 0.06
C HIS A 34 -3.10 0.44 -0.24
N SER A 35 -4.19 0.23 0.51
CA SER A 35 -5.36 1.10 0.49
C SER A 35 -5.95 1.25 1.90
N CYS A 36 -6.71 0.28 2.39
CA CYS A 36 -7.43 0.41 3.66
C CYS A 36 -6.55 0.45 4.91
N LYS A 37 -5.38 -0.15 4.92
CA LYS A 37 -4.47 -0.33 6.07
C LYS A 37 -5.09 -1.10 7.26
N SER A 38 -6.20 -1.79 7.05
CA SER A 38 -6.98 -2.46 8.11
C SER A 38 -7.23 -3.95 7.87
N GLY A 39 -6.59 -4.53 6.85
CA GLY A 39 -6.78 -5.94 6.51
C GLY A 39 -8.10 -6.25 5.80
N ALA A 40 -8.77 -5.26 5.21
CA ALA A 40 -10.10 -5.42 4.62
C ALA A 40 -10.12 -5.48 3.09
N CYS A 41 -9.20 -4.81 2.39
CA CYS A 41 -9.28 -4.65 0.94
C CYS A 41 -8.37 -5.59 0.12
N GLY A 42 -7.31 -6.13 0.71
CA GLY A 42 -6.36 -7.00 0.02
C GLY A 42 -5.38 -6.31 -0.94
N GLN A 43 -5.36 -4.98 -1.01
CA GLN A 43 -4.46 -4.23 -1.90
C GLN A 43 -2.98 -4.31 -1.48
N CYS A 44 -2.71 -4.59 -0.21
CA CYS A 44 -1.37 -4.77 0.34
C CYS A 44 -0.91 -6.24 0.33
N LYS A 45 -1.47 -7.05 -0.54
CA LYS A 45 -1.14 -8.48 -0.64
C LYS A 45 0.27 -8.68 -1.21
N ALA A 46 1.03 -9.53 -0.55
CA ALA A 46 2.37 -9.93 -0.97
C ALA A 46 2.53 -11.45 -0.81
N GLU A 47 3.63 -11.99 -1.27
CA GLU A 47 3.99 -13.40 -1.10
C GLU A 47 5.21 -13.49 -0.18
N LEU A 48 5.13 -14.33 0.84
CA LEU A 48 6.28 -14.64 1.69
C LEU A 48 7.18 -15.61 0.96
N VAL A 49 8.41 -15.20 0.68
CA VAL A 49 9.42 -16.04 0.03
C VAL A 49 10.22 -16.84 1.07
N SER A 50 10.58 -16.19 2.18
CA SER A 50 11.33 -16.82 3.26
C SER A 50 11.15 -16.08 4.58
N GLY A 51 11.43 -16.79 5.68
CA GLY A 51 11.37 -16.25 7.04
C GLY A 51 10.05 -16.52 7.74
N ASP A 52 9.95 -16.07 9.00
CA ASP A 52 8.81 -16.29 9.87
C ASP A 52 8.04 -14.99 10.10
N ILE A 53 6.73 -15.09 10.12
CA ILE A 53 5.82 -13.97 10.30
C ILE A 53 4.70 -14.30 11.31
N GLN A 54 4.11 -13.25 11.84
CA GLN A 54 2.83 -13.32 12.53
C GLN A 54 1.84 -12.41 11.81
N MET A 55 0.69 -12.94 11.46
CA MET A 55 -0.37 -12.19 10.80
C MET A 55 -1.47 -11.86 11.80
N GLY A 56 -1.86 -10.58 11.85
CA GLY A 56 -2.95 -10.09 12.66
C GLY A 56 -4.33 -10.34 12.04
N GLU A 57 -5.34 -9.78 12.65
CA GLU A 57 -6.71 -9.89 12.18
C GLU A 57 -6.87 -9.26 10.77
N HIS A 58 -7.63 -9.92 9.93
CA HIS A 58 -7.94 -9.47 8.58
C HIS A 58 -9.23 -10.12 8.08
N SER A 59 -9.82 -9.52 7.05
CA SER A 59 -11.01 -10.06 6.38
C SER A 59 -10.63 -11.26 5.51
N GLU A 60 -11.47 -12.29 5.53
CA GLU A 60 -11.32 -13.44 4.64
C GLU A 60 -11.47 -13.06 3.16
N GLN A 61 -12.18 -11.98 2.87
CA GLN A 61 -12.29 -11.43 1.52
C GLN A 61 -10.97 -10.77 1.05
N ALA A 62 -10.19 -10.22 1.98
CA ALA A 62 -8.89 -9.65 1.68
C ALA A 62 -7.82 -10.74 1.47
N LEU A 63 -7.87 -11.79 2.27
CA LEU A 63 -6.93 -12.92 2.21
C LEU A 63 -7.63 -14.19 2.69
N SER A 64 -7.91 -15.10 1.76
CA SER A 64 -8.56 -16.38 2.05
C SER A 64 -7.58 -17.39 2.66
N GLU A 65 -8.11 -18.43 3.32
CA GLU A 65 -7.28 -19.52 3.87
C GLU A 65 -6.49 -20.25 2.77
N ALA A 66 -7.04 -20.37 1.57
CA ALA A 66 -6.34 -20.95 0.43
C ALA A 66 -5.13 -20.12 0.02
N GLU A 67 -5.25 -18.80 0.03
CA GLU A 67 -4.14 -17.88 -0.27
C GLU A 67 -3.06 -17.89 0.81
N LYS A 68 -3.45 -17.98 2.08
CA LYS A 68 -2.50 -18.14 3.19
C LYS A 68 -1.68 -19.42 3.05
N SER A 69 -2.32 -20.53 2.68
CA SER A 69 -1.61 -21.82 2.45
C SER A 69 -0.68 -21.74 1.26
N GLN A 70 -0.84 -20.81 0.34
CA GLN A 70 0.07 -20.50 -0.76
C GLN A 70 1.18 -19.52 -0.37
N GLY A 71 1.27 -19.12 0.89
CA GLY A 71 2.27 -18.18 1.37
C GLY A 71 1.96 -16.71 1.14
N LYS A 72 0.71 -16.37 0.83
CA LYS A 72 0.31 -14.95 0.68
C LYS A 72 0.07 -14.31 2.04
N ILE A 73 0.41 -13.02 2.12
CA ILE A 73 0.30 -12.21 3.33
C ILE A 73 -0.33 -10.86 3.01
N LEU A 74 -0.85 -10.19 4.04
CA LEU A 74 -1.26 -8.78 3.98
C LEU A 74 -0.25 -7.93 4.74
N MET A 75 0.46 -7.07 4.06
CA MET A 75 1.53 -6.25 4.65
C MET A 75 1.04 -5.30 5.74
N CYS A 76 -0.24 -4.90 5.70
CA CYS A 76 -0.82 -3.99 6.70
C CYS A 76 -1.08 -4.63 8.07
N CYS A 77 -1.13 -5.95 8.15
CA CYS A 77 -1.40 -6.69 9.40
C CYS A 77 -0.37 -7.79 9.70
N THR A 78 0.71 -7.85 8.94
CA THR A 78 1.78 -8.84 9.12
C THR A 78 2.98 -8.21 9.81
N THR A 79 3.48 -8.87 10.86
CA THR A 79 4.73 -8.52 11.55
C THR A 79 5.78 -9.58 11.29
N ALA A 80 7.03 -9.16 11.12
CA ALA A 80 8.16 -10.07 10.96
C ALA A 80 8.57 -10.64 12.32
N GLN A 81 8.83 -11.94 12.36
CA GLN A 81 9.37 -12.65 13.55
C GLN A 81 10.83 -13.07 13.33
N SER A 82 11.32 -12.96 12.12
CA SER A 82 12.70 -13.14 11.72
C SER A 82 13.00 -12.21 10.53
N ASP A 83 14.19 -12.28 9.98
CA ASP A 83 14.46 -11.66 8.68
C ASP A 83 13.63 -12.34 7.61
N ILE A 84 12.91 -11.56 6.81
CA ILE A 84 11.99 -12.08 5.79
C ILE A 84 12.32 -11.54 4.41
N SER A 85 11.98 -12.32 3.40
CA SER A 85 11.94 -11.86 2.01
C SER A 85 10.51 -11.97 1.49
N ILE A 86 10.04 -10.93 0.83
CA ILE A 86 8.70 -10.88 0.25
C ILE A 86 8.75 -10.58 -1.24
N ASN A 87 7.80 -11.13 -1.98
CA ASN A 87 7.53 -10.79 -3.36
C ASN A 87 6.22 -10.01 -3.45
N ILE A 88 6.25 -8.88 -4.12
CA ILE A 88 5.06 -8.03 -4.33
C ILE A 88 4.79 -8.01 -5.83
N PRO A 89 3.72 -8.66 -6.31
CA PRO A 89 3.38 -8.64 -7.72
C PRO A 89 3.19 -7.23 -8.26
N GLY A 90 3.89 -6.90 -9.35
CA GLY A 90 3.84 -5.57 -9.94
C GLY A 90 4.57 -4.48 -9.15
N TYR A 91 5.45 -4.85 -8.22
CA TYR A 91 6.22 -3.88 -7.44
C TYR A 91 7.05 -2.96 -8.34
N ASN A 92 6.98 -1.67 -8.05
CA ASN A 92 7.73 -0.63 -8.74
C ASN A 92 8.38 0.30 -7.72
N ALA A 93 9.70 0.23 -7.60
CA ALA A 93 10.49 1.06 -6.70
C ALA A 93 10.35 2.57 -7.01
N ASN A 94 9.99 2.91 -8.24
CA ASN A 94 9.78 4.30 -8.68
C ASN A 94 8.32 4.75 -8.53
N ALA A 95 7.49 4.00 -7.83
CA ALA A 95 6.11 4.39 -7.57
C ALA A 95 6.06 5.75 -6.87
N LEU A 96 5.15 6.60 -7.34
CA LEU A 96 4.96 7.92 -6.76
C LEU A 96 4.37 7.81 -5.34
N PRO A 97 4.82 8.65 -4.40
CA PRO A 97 4.31 8.61 -3.03
C PRO A 97 2.83 9.01 -2.98
N VAL A 98 2.09 8.39 -2.09
CA VAL A 98 0.71 8.80 -1.78
C VAL A 98 0.75 10.15 -1.08
N ARG A 99 -0.02 11.11 -1.58
CA ARG A 99 -0.11 12.46 -1.03
C ARG A 99 -1.57 12.84 -0.83
N THR A 100 -1.84 13.54 0.25
CA THR A 100 -3.11 14.23 0.47
C THR A 100 -2.91 15.71 0.14
N LEU A 101 -3.64 16.20 -0.83
CA LEU A 101 -3.53 17.59 -1.29
C LEU A 101 -4.89 18.28 -1.18
N PRO A 102 -4.91 19.56 -0.77
CA PRO A 102 -6.13 20.34 -0.89
C PRO A 102 -6.48 20.54 -2.36
N ALA A 103 -7.75 20.41 -2.69
CA ALA A 103 -8.24 20.61 -4.05
C ALA A 103 -9.49 21.49 -4.03
N ARG A 104 -9.65 22.29 -5.08
CA ARG A 104 -10.86 23.07 -5.32
C ARG A 104 -11.52 22.61 -6.62
N ILE A 105 -12.82 22.46 -6.59
CA ILE A 105 -13.58 22.15 -7.81
C ILE A 105 -13.65 23.42 -8.67
N GLU A 106 -13.02 23.39 -9.85
CA GLU A 106 -13.12 24.47 -10.84
C GLU A 106 -14.38 24.33 -11.68
N SER A 107 -14.72 23.09 -12.08
CA SER A 107 -15.93 22.83 -12.85
C SER A 107 -16.45 21.41 -12.58
N MET A 108 -17.76 21.26 -12.70
CA MET A 108 -18.44 19.99 -12.60
C MET A 108 -19.47 19.91 -13.71
N VAL A 109 -19.37 18.89 -14.57
CA VAL A 109 -20.29 18.65 -15.69
C VAL A 109 -20.85 17.25 -15.58
N PHE A 110 -22.15 17.13 -15.66
CA PHE A 110 -22.85 15.84 -15.67
C PHE A 110 -23.12 15.41 -17.12
N LYS A 111 -22.74 14.19 -17.44
CA LYS A 111 -23.10 13.52 -18.71
C LYS A 111 -23.67 12.16 -18.36
N HIS A 112 -24.97 11.98 -18.59
CA HIS A 112 -25.71 10.80 -18.15
C HIS A 112 -25.49 10.60 -16.63
N ASP A 113 -25.03 9.42 -16.22
CA ASP A 113 -24.77 9.09 -14.81
C ASP A 113 -23.31 9.33 -14.39
N VAL A 114 -22.55 10.10 -15.18
CA VAL A 114 -21.13 10.39 -14.92
C VAL A 114 -20.94 11.88 -14.66
N ALA A 115 -20.25 12.20 -13.58
CA ALA A 115 -19.80 13.55 -13.27
C ALA A 115 -18.34 13.73 -13.72
N LEU A 116 -18.10 14.77 -14.53
CA LEU A 116 -16.74 15.20 -14.89
C LEU A 116 -16.33 16.33 -13.96
N LEU A 117 -15.32 16.08 -13.13
CA LEU A 117 -14.78 17.04 -12.20
C LEU A 117 -13.44 17.59 -12.71
N LYS A 118 -13.31 18.90 -12.75
CA LYS A 118 -12.04 19.57 -12.92
C LYS A 118 -11.59 20.14 -11.59
N LEU A 119 -10.46 19.65 -11.08
CA LEU A 119 -9.92 20.02 -9.78
C LEU A 119 -8.69 20.91 -9.95
N ALA A 120 -8.67 22.03 -9.22
CA ALA A 120 -7.48 22.86 -9.08
C ALA A 120 -6.66 22.35 -7.89
N LEU A 121 -5.39 22.06 -8.15
CA LEU A 121 -4.42 21.62 -7.16
C LEU A 121 -3.39 22.72 -6.87
N PRO A 122 -2.68 22.67 -5.72
CA PRO A 122 -1.57 23.57 -5.44
C PRO A 122 -0.50 23.50 -6.55
N LYS A 123 0.08 24.64 -6.90
CA LYS A 123 1.11 24.72 -7.93
C LYS A 123 2.44 24.11 -7.51
N ALA A 124 2.71 24.06 -6.22
CA ALA A 124 3.94 23.52 -5.66
C ALA A 124 3.65 22.70 -4.39
N PRO A 125 4.23 21.49 -4.26
CA PRO A 125 4.98 20.78 -5.31
C PRO A 125 4.06 20.32 -6.45
N PRO A 126 4.57 20.15 -7.67
CA PRO A 126 3.76 19.71 -8.80
C PRO A 126 3.16 18.33 -8.53
N PHE A 127 1.91 18.14 -8.91
CA PHE A 127 1.25 16.84 -8.80
C PHE A 127 1.65 15.95 -9.97
N ALA A 128 2.35 14.87 -9.66
CA ALA A 128 2.76 13.88 -10.64
C ALA A 128 1.92 12.60 -10.49
N PHE A 129 1.56 11.99 -11.61
CA PHE A 129 0.83 10.74 -11.65
C PHE A 129 1.17 9.95 -12.92
N TYR A 130 0.88 8.65 -12.87
CA TYR A 130 0.93 7.78 -14.04
C TYR A 130 -0.48 7.43 -14.49
N ALA A 131 -0.66 7.22 -15.78
CA ALA A 131 -1.95 6.79 -16.32
C ALA A 131 -2.42 5.50 -15.64
N GLY A 132 -3.71 5.44 -15.30
CA GLY A 132 -4.31 4.28 -14.63
C GLY A 132 -4.24 4.30 -13.10
N GLN A 133 -3.67 5.33 -12.49
CA GLN A 133 -3.69 5.48 -11.04
C GLN A 133 -5.05 5.95 -10.53
N TYR A 134 -5.32 5.62 -9.28
CA TYR A 134 -6.55 6.04 -8.57
C TYR A 134 -6.29 7.23 -7.66
N ILE A 135 -7.35 7.98 -7.40
CA ILE A 135 -7.38 8.98 -6.34
C ILE A 135 -8.58 8.75 -5.44
N ASP A 136 -8.43 9.08 -4.18
CA ASP A 136 -9.54 9.15 -3.23
C ASP A 136 -9.93 10.60 -3.02
N LEU A 137 -11.23 10.90 -3.13
CA LEU A 137 -11.77 12.20 -2.80
C LEU A 137 -12.18 12.21 -1.35
N LEU A 138 -11.48 13.00 -0.54
CA LEU A 138 -11.81 13.21 0.86
C LEU A 138 -12.77 14.39 0.96
N LEU A 139 -14.01 14.10 1.30
CA LEU A 139 -15.03 15.12 1.50
C LEU A 139 -15.01 15.60 2.95
N PRO A 140 -15.34 16.90 3.20
CA PRO A 140 -15.40 17.46 4.55
C PRO A 140 -16.51 16.83 5.39
#